data_66dd28b060eea27dfa6e895132b578dc
#
_entry.id   66dd28b060eea27dfa6e895132b578dc
#
_cell.length_a   1.000
_cell.length_b   1.000
_cell.length_c   1.000
_cell.angle_alpha   90.00
_cell.angle_beta   90.00
_cell.angle_gamma   90.00
#
_symmetry.space_group_name_H-M   'P 1'
#
loop_
_entity.id
_entity.type
_entity.pdbx_description
1 polymer ?
#
loop_
_entity_poly.entity_id
_entity_poly.type
_entity_poly.pdbx_seq_one_letter_code
_entity_poly.pdbx_strand_id
1 'polypeptide(L)'
;GLTATPAPETLAFFNNNRIVNYTLDKSIADGVNVDYRVYRIKTQATEDGGAIREGEDVKKITRYTGTVENIKNQDETTYTKTELNRSIVNPAQIKLVLETYRDAVYTEMFTDPQREPNMDYLPKTLIFALNDAHASNIVKIAKEVFGRTDDKFVQKITYSAGDSNELIRQFRNDKDFRIAVTVTLVATGTDVKPLEVVMFMRDVESESLYTQMKG
;
A
#
# COMPACT_ATOMS: atom_id res chain seq x y z
N GLY A 1 -13.94 -12.98 23.31
CA GLY A 1 -12.82 -12.68 22.42
C GLY A 1 -12.50 -11.20 22.40
N LEU A 2 -11.28 -10.87 22.01
CA LEU A 2 -10.83 -9.51 21.73
C LEU A 2 -10.56 -9.41 20.22
N THR A 3 -11.05 -8.36 19.58
CA THR A 3 -10.77 -8.09 18.15
C THR A 3 -10.87 -6.58 17.91
N ALA A 4 -9.99 -6.07 17.04
CA ALA A 4 -10.04 -4.69 16.57
C ALA A 4 -11.11 -4.51 15.47
N THR A 5 -11.47 -5.59 14.77
CA THR A 5 -12.38 -5.59 13.61
C THR A 5 -13.41 -6.69 13.76
N PRO A 6 -14.43 -6.51 14.63
CA PRO A 6 -15.47 -7.53 14.83
C PRO A 6 -16.34 -7.65 13.58
N ALA A 7 -16.26 -8.81 12.91
CA ALA A 7 -17.16 -9.12 11.80
C ALA A 7 -18.60 -9.33 12.28
N PRO A 8 -19.63 -9.02 11.48
CA PRO A 8 -21.03 -9.22 11.83
C PRO A 8 -21.33 -10.67 12.28
N GLU A 9 -20.72 -11.65 11.60
CA GLU A 9 -20.87 -13.08 11.92
C GLU A 9 -20.30 -13.41 13.30
N THR A 10 -19.16 -12.79 13.67
CA THR A 10 -18.56 -12.95 15.00
C THR A 10 -19.45 -12.37 16.07
N LEU A 11 -20.03 -11.19 15.84
CA LEU A 11 -20.99 -10.58 16.79
C LEU A 11 -22.24 -11.43 16.93
N ALA A 12 -22.77 -11.95 15.82
CA ALA A 12 -23.94 -12.83 15.82
C ALA A 12 -23.68 -14.13 16.61
N PHE A 13 -22.49 -14.75 16.44
CA PHE A 13 -22.08 -15.93 17.21
C PHE A 13 -22.11 -15.69 18.72
N PHE A 14 -21.76 -14.48 19.18
CA PHE A 14 -21.83 -14.09 20.59
C PHE A 14 -23.16 -13.42 20.98
N ASN A 15 -24.24 -13.64 20.23
CA ASN A 15 -25.57 -13.03 20.47
C ASN A 15 -25.51 -11.50 20.57
N ASN A 16 -24.62 -10.85 19.81
CA ASN A 16 -24.34 -9.40 19.87
C ASN A 16 -23.93 -8.90 21.26
N ASN A 17 -23.48 -9.80 22.14
CA ASN A 17 -23.03 -9.43 23.48
C ASN A 17 -21.65 -8.76 23.43
N ARG A 18 -21.67 -7.45 23.28
CA ARG A 18 -20.48 -6.60 23.26
C ARG A 18 -20.31 -5.91 24.61
N ILE A 19 -19.33 -6.35 25.40
CA ILE A 19 -19.04 -5.80 26.74
C ILE A 19 -18.39 -4.42 26.64
N VAL A 20 -17.43 -4.25 25.72
CA VAL A 20 -16.71 -3.01 25.49
C VAL A 20 -16.68 -2.71 24.00
N ASN A 21 -16.93 -1.45 23.65
CA ASN A 21 -16.77 -0.94 22.29
C ASN A 21 -15.89 0.33 22.35
N TYR A 22 -14.60 0.16 22.04
CA TYR A 22 -13.64 1.26 21.97
C TYR A 22 -13.32 1.50 20.50
N THR A 23 -14.00 2.49 19.92
CA THR A 23 -13.91 2.80 18.49
C THR A 23 -12.64 3.59 18.17
N LEU A 24 -12.24 3.61 16.89
CA LEU A 24 -11.12 4.43 16.41
C LEU A 24 -11.36 5.92 16.75
N ASP A 25 -12.57 6.45 16.48
CA ASP A 25 -12.89 7.85 16.76
C ASP A 25 -12.73 8.18 18.25
N LYS A 26 -13.15 7.26 19.13
CA LYS A 26 -12.96 7.43 20.57
C LYS A 26 -11.49 7.37 20.94
N SER A 27 -10.71 6.48 20.35
CA SER A 27 -9.27 6.38 20.61
C SER A 27 -8.49 7.60 20.12
N ILE A 28 -8.93 8.23 19.02
CA ILE A 28 -8.39 9.51 18.54
C ILE A 28 -8.75 10.64 19.53
N ALA A 29 -10.02 10.71 19.96
CA ALA A 29 -10.47 11.70 20.92
C ALA A 29 -9.76 11.60 22.27
N ASP A 30 -9.43 10.38 22.71
CA ASP A 30 -8.69 10.08 23.94
C ASP A 30 -7.16 10.27 23.78
N GLY A 31 -6.68 10.64 22.57
CA GLY A 31 -5.25 10.85 22.26
C GLY A 31 -4.41 9.57 22.22
N VAL A 32 -5.05 8.39 22.09
CA VAL A 32 -4.37 7.10 22.00
C VAL A 32 -3.92 6.81 20.58
N ASN A 33 -4.78 7.10 19.60
CA ASN A 33 -4.48 7.02 18.18
C ASN A 33 -4.42 8.41 17.55
N VAL A 34 -3.72 8.50 16.42
CA VAL A 34 -3.64 9.73 15.60
C VAL A 34 -4.79 9.79 14.60
N ASP A 35 -5.21 11.01 14.30
CA ASP A 35 -6.16 11.25 13.20
C ASP A 35 -5.47 11.02 11.84
N TYR A 36 -6.25 10.78 10.80
CA TYR A 36 -5.75 10.52 9.47
C TYR A 36 -6.38 11.42 8.42
N ARG A 37 -5.63 11.71 7.37
CA ARG A 37 -6.10 12.42 6.19
C ARG A 37 -6.08 11.48 4.97
N VAL A 38 -7.08 11.59 4.10
CA VAL A 38 -7.13 10.82 2.86
C VAL A 38 -6.67 11.70 1.71
N TYR A 39 -5.52 11.35 1.13
CA TYR A 39 -5.01 11.96 -0.10
C TYR A 39 -5.27 11.00 -1.27
N ARG A 40 -5.97 11.48 -2.32
CA ARG A 40 -6.32 10.66 -3.48
C ARG A 40 -5.50 11.07 -4.68
N ILE A 41 -4.65 10.17 -5.15
CA ILE A 41 -3.96 10.31 -6.43
C ILE A 41 -4.89 9.78 -7.51
N LYS A 42 -5.38 10.67 -8.37
CA LYS A 42 -6.22 10.35 -9.51
C LYS A 42 -5.35 10.29 -10.76
N THR A 43 -5.42 9.21 -11.49
CA THR A 43 -4.80 9.08 -12.82
C THR A 43 -5.89 8.80 -13.84
N GLN A 44 -5.67 9.15 -15.10
CA GLN A 44 -6.62 8.85 -16.16
C GLN A 44 -6.95 7.36 -16.20
N ALA A 45 -5.96 6.49 -16.00
CA ALA A 45 -6.15 5.06 -15.92
C ALA A 45 -7.06 4.62 -14.76
N THR A 46 -7.03 5.32 -13.63
CA THR A 46 -7.89 4.99 -12.48
C THR A 46 -9.30 5.55 -12.60
N GLU A 47 -9.55 6.54 -13.43
CA GLU A 47 -10.87 7.14 -13.63
C GLU A 47 -11.62 6.49 -14.81
N ASP A 48 -10.96 6.30 -15.94
CA ASP A 48 -11.60 5.95 -17.21
C ASP A 48 -11.21 4.54 -17.71
N GLY A 49 -10.26 3.86 -17.04
CA GLY A 49 -9.56 2.72 -17.62
C GLY A 49 -8.46 3.19 -18.55
N GLY A 50 -7.92 2.30 -19.36
CA GLY A 50 -6.82 2.66 -20.25
C GLY A 50 -6.60 1.66 -21.38
N ALA A 51 -5.66 2.00 -22.24
CA ALA A 51 -5.15 1.11 -23.27
C ALA A 51 -3.66 0.88 -23.03
N ILE A 52 -3.22 -0.35 -23.24
CA ILE A 52 -1.82 -0.73 -23.25
C ILE A 52 -1.39 -0.73 -24.71
N ARG A 53 -0.38 0.07 -25.03
CA ARG A 53 0.09 0.22 -26.40
C ARG A 53 0.86 -1.02 -26.85
N GLU A 54 0.88 -1.24 -28.17
CA GLU A 54 1.73 -2.26 -28.77
C GLU A 54 3.19 -2.08 -28.32
N GLY A 55 3.81 -3.17 -27.87
CA GLY A 55 5.21 -3.16 -27.41
C GLY A 55 5.43 -2.86 -25.92
N GLU A 56 4.41 -2.48 -25.17
CA GLU A 56 4.52 -2.33 -23.71
C GLU A 56 4.49 -3.69 -23.01
N ASP A 57 5.40 -3.88 -22.05
CA ASP A 57 5.44 -5.09 -21.23
C ASP A 57 4.31 -5.08 -20.19
N VAL A 58 3.40 -6.06 -20.30
CA VAL A 58 2.27 -6.22 -19.38
C VAL A 58 2.37 -7.55 -18.66
N LYS A 59 2.14 -7.53 -17.35
CA LYS A 59 2.00 -8.74 -16.56
C LYS A 59 0.54 -9.03 -16.30
N LYS A 60 0.00 -10.05 -16.97
CA LYS A 60 -1.33 -10.57 -16.69
C LYS A 60 -1.24 -11.62 -15.58
N ILE A 61 -2.08 -11.46 -14.57
CA ILE A 61 -2.13 -12.35 -13.42
C ILE A 61 -3.43 -13.11 -13.43
N THR A 62 -3.37 -14.43 -13.46
CA THR A 62 -4.56 -15.27 -13.37
C THR A 62 -4.99 -15.41 -11.91
N ARG A 63 -6.21 -14.98 -11.61
CA ARG A 63 -6.76 -14.79 -10.26
C ARG A 63 -6.73 -16.03 -9.37
N TYR A 64 -6.85 -17.21 -9.94
CA TYR A 64 -6.95 -18.48 -9.17
C TYR A 64 -5.62 -19.23 -9.05
N THR A 65 -4.69 -19.05 -9.96
CA THR A 65 -3.43 -19.80 -9.99
C THR A 65 -2.23 -18.95 -9.58
N GLY A 66 -2.38 -17.63 -9.52
CA GLY A 66 -1.26 -16.70 -9.28
C GLY A 66 -0.21 -16.70 -10.40
N THR A 67 -0.52 -17.36 -11.53
CA THR A 67 0.40 -17.44 -12.67
C THR A 67 0.62 -16.07 -13.27
N VAL A 68 1.87 -15.66 -13.35
CA VAL A 68 2.29 -14.40 -13.96
C VAL A 68 2.74 -14.67 -15.38
N GLU A 69 1.99 -14.19 -16.36
CA GLU A 69 2.38 -14.23 -17.76
C GLU A 69 2.93 -12.85 -18.17
N ASN A 70 4.18 -12.82 -18.65
CA ASN A 70 4.71 -11.64 -19.31
C ASN A 70 4.19 -11.66 -20.75
N ILE A 71 3.21 -10.82 -21.03
CA ILE A 71 2.69 -10.67 -22.39
C ILE A 71 3.32 -9.42 -22.98
N LYS A 72 4.13 -9.59 -24.04
CA LYS A 72 4.40 -8.47 -24.93
C LYS A 72 3.12 -8.23 -25.70
N ASN A 73 2.55 -7.08 -25.50
CA ASN A 73 1.34 -6.71 -26.20
C ASN A 73 1.63 -6.64 -27.68
N GLN A 74 1.09 -7.57 -28.46
CA GLN A 74 1.21 -7.60 -29.92
C GLN A 74 0.19 -6.67 -30.57
N ASP A 75 -0.87 -6.32 -29.82
CA ASP A 75 -1.94 -5.42 -30.25
C ASP A 75 -2.32 -4.47 -29.10
N GLU A 76 -2.89 -3.31 -29.42
CA GLU A 76 -3.42 -2.39 -28.43
C GLU A 76 -4.55 -3.06 -27.63
N THR A 77 -4.37 -3.21 -26.32
CA THR A 77 -5.35 -3.85 -25.43
C THR A 77 -5.98 -2.80 -24.52
N THR A 78 -7.28 -2.62 -24.63
CA THR A 78 -8.05 -1.76 -23.70
C THR A 78 -8.40 -2.53 -22.43
N TYR A 79 -8.30 -1.88 -21.28
CA TYR A 79 -8.74 -2.42 -20.00
C TYR A 79 -9.67 -1.46 -19.27
N THR A 80 -10.59 -2.01 -18.51
CA THR A 80 -11.51 -1.25 -17.70
C THR A 80 -10.87 -0.84 -16.37
N LYS A 81 -11.40 0.19 -15.74
CA LYS A 81 -11.05 0.62 -14.39
C LYS A 81 -11.05 -0.55 -13.38
N THR A 82 -11.97 -1.50 -13.54
CA THR A 82 -12.12 -2.64 -12.64
C THR A 82 -11.00 -3.68 -12.80
N GLU A 83 -10.37 -3.76 -13.96
CA GLU A 83 -9.27 -4.69 -14.25
C GLU A 83 -7.92 -4.14 -13.80
N LEU A 84 -7.82 -2.81 -13.69
CA LEU A 84 -6.63 -2.15 -13.17
C LEU A 84 -6.40 -2.54 -11.71
N ASN A 85 -5.17 -2.93 -11.37
CA ASN A 85 -4.78 -3.41 -10.03
C ASN A 85 -5.50 -4.68 -9.52
N ARG A 86 -6.37 -5.29 -10.33
CA ARG A 86 -6.95 -6.61 -10.07
C ARG A 86 -6.27 -7.72 -10.85
N SER A 87 -6.06 -7.47 -12.13
CA SER A 87 -5.47 -8.45 -13.06
C SER A 87 -4.38 -7.85 -13.92
N ILE A 88 -4.35 -6.53 -14.07
CA ILE A 88 -3.38 -5.80 -14.90
C ILE A 88 -2.53 -4.89 -14.01
N VAL A 89 -1.22 -5.07 -14.08
CA VAL A 89 -0.24 -4.22 -13.41
C VAL A 89 0.46 -3.37 -14.48
N ASN A 90 0.19 -2.08 -14.49
CA ASN A 90 0.80 -1.14 -15.42
C ASN A 90 1.99 -0.42 -14.76
N PRO A 91 3.24 -0.70 -15.19
CA PRO A 91 4.44 -0.04 -14.64
C PRO A 91 4.43 1.48 -14.78
N ALA A 92 3.87 2.00 -15.88
CA ALA A 92 3.76 3.45 -16.08
C ALA A 92 2.84 4.11 -15.05
N GLN A 93 1.75 3.43 -14.67
CA GLN A 93 0.86 3.91 -13.61
C GLN A 93 1.55 3.88 -12.24
N ILE A 94 2.27 2.80 -11.90
CA ILE A 94 3.06 2.73 -10.65
C ILE A 94 4.02 3.91 -10.59
N LYS A 95 4.74 4.16 -11.68
CA LYS A 95 5.69 5.27 -11.78
C LYS A 95 5.00 6.61 -11.56
N LEU A 96 3.90 6.87 -12.26
CA LEU A 96 3.13 8.11 -12.13
C LEU A 96 2.64 8.35 -10.70
N VAL A 97 2.11 7.31 -10.02
CA VAL A 97 1.65 7.42 -8.63
C VAL A 97 2.80 7.74 -7.69
N LEU A 98 3.96 7.11 -7.86
CA LEU A 98 5.12 7.35 -7.02
C LEU A 98 5.76 8.72 -7.28
N GLU A 99 5.79 9.18 -8.53
CA GLU A 99 6.24 10.54 -8.90
C GLU A 99 5.30 11.59 -8.29
N THR A 100 3.99 11.40 -8.43
CA THR A 100 2.99 12.29 -7.81
C THR A 100 3.16 12.34 -6.28
N TYR A 101 3.36 11.18 -5.64
CA TYR A 101 3.61 11.14 -4.21
C TYR A 101 4.89 11.88 -3.82
N ARG A 102 6.00 11.63 -4.52
CA ARG A 102 7.27 12.34 -4.29
C ARG A 102 7.11 13.84 -4.36
N ASP A 103 6.39 14.33 -5.36
CA ASP A 103 6.24 15.76 -5.64
C ASP A 103 5.24 16.42 -4.66
N ALA A 104 4.20 15.68 -4.23
CA ALA A 104 3.16 16.18 -3.32
C ALA A 104 3.50 16.05 -1.82
N VAL A 105 4.42 15.19 -1.45
CA VAL A 105 4.65 14.82 -0.05
C VAL A 105 4.92 16.01 0.87
N TYR A 106 5.72 16.98 0.45
CA TYR A 106 6.05 18.18 1.23
C TYR A 106 5.36 19.46 0.75
N THR A 107 4.66 19.39 -0.38
CA THR A 107 3.94 20.55 -0.95
C THR A 107 2.46 20.54 -0.62
N GLU A 108 1.88 19.34 -0.43
CA GLU A 108 0.44 19.17 -0.21
C GLU A 108 0.09 18.31 1.00
N MET A 109 0.87 17.25 1.29
CA MET A 109 0.53 16.28 2.34
C MET A 109 1.07 16.69 3.71
N PHE A 110 2.34 17.02 3.81
CA PHE A 110 3.03 17.40 5.05
C PHE A 110 3.54 18.84 4.97
N THR A 111 2.60 19.77 5.08
CA THR A 111 2.82 21.21 4.90
C THR A 111 3.16 21.95 6.20
N ASP A 112 3.47 21.23 7.28
CA ASP A 112 3.88 21.84 8.55
C ASP A 112 5.19 22.64 8.35
N PRO A 113 5.20 23.96 8.64
CA PRO A 113 6.39 24.79 8.49
C PRO A 113 7.58 24.36 9.36
N GLN A 114 7.34 23.60 10.42
CA GLN A 114 8.40 23.07 11.31
C GLN A 114 9.04 21.80 10.73
N ARG A 115 8.44 21.21 9.71
CA ARG A 115 8.96 20.03 9.04
C ARG A 115 9.80 20.42 7.82
N GLU A 116 11.11 20.28 7.92
CA GLU A 116 11.99 20.51 6.79
C GLU A 116 11.77 19.44 5.70
N PRO A 117 11.53 19.83 4.44
CA PRO A 117 11.47 18.90 3.33
C PRO A 117 12.80 18.16 3.16
N ASN A 118 12.79 16.86 3.33
CA ASN A 118 13.98 16.03 3.16
C ASN A 118 13.63 14.65 2.60
N MET A 119 14.08 14.38 1.37
CA MET A 119 13.81 13.11 0.69
C MET A 119 14.61 11.93 1.28
N ASP A 120 15.70 12.15 2.02
CA ASP A 120 16.40 11.10 2.76
C ASP A 120 15.59 10.64 3.97
N TYR A 121 14.79 11.55 4.52
CA TYR A 121 13.88 11.30 5.63
C TYR A 121 12.41 11.40 5.19
N LEU A 122 12.11 10.92 3.98
CA LEU A 122 10.74 10.78 3.51
C LEU A 122 9.83 10.21 4.62
N PRO A 123 8.59 10.70 4.80
CA PRO A 123 7.65 10.10 5.73
C PRO A 123 7.60 8.59 5.60
N LYS A 124 7.68 7.88 6.72
CA LYS A 124 7.72 6.41 6.70
C LYS A 124 6.43 5.88 6.08
N THR A 125 6.57 5.16 4.98
CA THR A 125 5.49 4.80 4.06
C THR A 125 5.34 3.29 3.95
N LEU A 126 4.12 2.80 4.12
CA LEU A 126 3.73 1.42 3.86
C LEU A 126 2.87 1.36 2.60
N ILE A 127 3.29 0.60 1.60
CA ILE A 127 2.56 0.42 0.34
C ILE A 127 1.97 -0.98 0.29
N PHE A 128 0.64 -1.07 0.10
CA PHE A 128 -0.05 -2.33 -0.13
C PHE A 128 -0.13 -2.64 -1.61
N ALA A 129 0.51 -3.74 -2.01
CA ALA A 129 0.52 -4.28 -3.35
C ALA A 129 -0.54 -5.37 -3.54
N LEU A 130 -0.90 -5.66 -4.79
CA LEU A 130 -1.85 -6.72 -5.14
C LEU A 130 -1.32 -8.11 -4.81
N ASN A 131 -0.05 -8.37 -5.16
CA ASN A 131 0.64 -9.64 -4.96
C ASN A 131 2.17 -9.42 -4.93
N ASP A 132 2.92 -10.51 -4.76
CA ASP A 132 4.38 -10.47 -4.62
C ASP A 132 5.10 -9.91 -5.85
N ALA A 133 4.64 -10.24 -7.06
CA ALA A 133 5.21 -9.72 -8.30
C ALA A 133 4.96 -8.21 -8.44
N HIS A 134 3.75 -7.75 -8.09
CA HIS A 134 3.43 -6.32 -8.05
C HIS A 134 4.30 -5.60 -7.02
N ALA A 135 4.47 -6.17 -5.82
CA ALA A 135 5.35 -5.61 -4.80
C ALA A 135 6.79 -5.45 -5.30
N SER A 136 7.32 -6.45 -6.00
CA SER A 136 8.66 -6.37 -6.59
C SER A 136 8.79 -5.27 -7.66
N ASN A 137 7.76 -5.08 -8.49
CA ASN A 137 7.73 -3.99 -9.47
C ASN A 137 7.68 -2.62 -8.78
N ILE A 138 6.86 -2.47 -7.75
CA ILE A 138 6.78 -1.23 -6.98
C ILE A 138 8.14 -0.90 -6.37
N VAL A 139 8.84 -1.87 -5.75
CA VAL A 139 10.19 -1.65 -5.18
C VAL A 139 11.16 -1.18 -6.25
N LYS A 140 11.18 -1.85 -7.42
CA LYS A 140 12.07 -1.46 -8.52
C LYS A 140 11.81 -0.03 -8.97
N ILE A 141 10.55 0.29 -9.28
CA ILE A 141 10.15 1.61 -9.78
C ILE A 141 10.35 2.68 -8.71
N ALA A 142 10.08 2.38 -7.44
CA ALA A 142 10.31 3.33 -6.35
C ALA A 142 11.79 3.69 -6.22
N LYS A 143 12.71 2.73 -6.34
CA LYS A 143 14.16 3.02 -6.36
C LYS A 143 14.52 3.97 -7.50
N GLU A 144 13.97 3.77 -8.69
CA GLU A 144 14.18 4.65 -9.84
C GLU A 144 13.64 6.06 -9.58
N VAL A 145 12.38 6.18 -9.10
CA VAL A 145 11.69 7.46 -8.86
C VAL A 145 12.36 8.28 -7.76
N PHE A 146 12.83 7.62 -6.70
CA PHE A 146 13.50 8.29 -5.58
C PHE A 146 15.03 8.38 -5.75
N GLY A 147 15.58 7.91 -6.88
CA GLY A 147 17.00 7.97 -7.17
C GLY A 147 17.84 7.14 -6.19
N ARG A 148 17.34 5.99 -5.73
CA ARG A 148 18.00 5.11 -4.76
C ARG A 148 18.55 3.88 -5.43
N THR A 149 19.84 3.60 -5.20
CA THR A 149 20.53 2.41 -5.70
C THR A 149 20.71 1.33 -4.64
N ASP A 150 20.61 1.72 -3.37
CA ASP A 150 20.74 0.81 -2.25
C ASP A 150 19.42 0.05 -1.94
N ASP A 151 19.57 -1.06 -1.21
CA ASP A 151 18.43 -1.89 -0.80
C ASP A 151 17.82 -1.47 0.54
N LYS A 152 18.28 -0.38 1.15
CA LYS A 152 17.80 0.03 2.48
C LYS A 152 16.55 0.89 2.42
N PHE A 153 16.54 1.88 1.54
CA PHE A 153 15.48 2.89 1.48
C PHE A 153 14.10 2.32 1.15
N VAL A 154 14.04 1.39 0.19
CA VAL A 154 12.80 0.72 -0.26
C VAL A 154 13.01 -0.78 -0.23
N GLN A 155 12.18 -1.51 0.52
CA GLN A 155 12.25 -2.97 0.59
C GLN A 155 10.86 -3.62 0.51
N LYS A 156 10.85 -4.86 0.05
CA LYS A 156 9.67 -5.71 0.04
C LYS A 156 9.59 -6.51 1.35
N ILE A 157 8.43 -6.48 1.99
CA ILE A 157 8.11 -7.29 3.18
C ILE A 157 6.97 -8.24 2.82
N THR A 158 7.31 -9.44 2.36
CA THR A 158 6.34 -10.50 2.01
C THR A 158 6.85 -11.84 2.51
N TYR A 159 5.98 -12.86 2.54
CA TYR A 159 6.37 -14.21 2.96
C TYR A 159 7.51 -14.80 2.13
N SER A 160 7.68 -14.36 0.89
CA SER A 160 8.75 -14.80 -0.01
C SER A 160 10.07 -14.03 0.17
N ALA A 161 10.10 -12.96 0.95
CA ALA A 161 11.25 -12.05 1.08
C ALA A 161 12.24 -12.42 2.19
N GLY A 162 12.18 -13.64 2.73
CA GLY A 162 13.04 -14.09 3.82
C GLY A 162 12.41 -13.91 5.21
N ASP A 163 13.18 -13.52 6.22
CA ASP A 163 12.66 -13.30 7.57
C ASP A 163 11.81 -12.00 7.63
N SER A 164 10.51 -12.15 7.45
CA SER A 164 9.56 -11.04 7.49
C SER A 164 9.53 -10.31 8.83
N ASN A 165 9.75 -11.03 9.95
CA ASN A 165 9.74 -10.42 11.28
C ASN A 165 10.95 -9.51 11.46
N GLU A 166 12.11 -9.93 10.97
CA GLU A 166 13.31 -9.11 10.99
C GLU A 166 13.15 -7.86 10.11
N LEU A 167 12.59 -7.99 8.90
CA LEU A 167 12.30 -6.85 8.01
C LEU A 167 11.30 -5.86 8.65
N ILE A 168 10.26 -6.36 9.33
CA ILE A 168 9.32 -5.52 10.08
C ILE A 168 10.05 -4.80 11.22
N ARG A 169 10.92 -5.49 11.95
CA ARG A 169 11.72 -4.89 13.02
C ARG A 169 12.65 -3.80 12.48
N GLN A 170 13.30 -4.04 11.34
CA GLN A 170 14.11 -3.04 10.65
C GLN A 170 13.26 -1.87 10.19
N PHE A 171 12.11 -2.12 9.54
CA PHE A 171 11.20 -1.04 9.13
C PHE A 171 10.73 -0.18 10.31
N ARG A 172 10.56 -0.76 11.49
CA ARG A 172 10.20 -0.02 12.71
C ARG A 172 11.35 0.86 13.23
N ASN A 173 12.57 0.34 13.25
CA ASN A 173 13.68 0.91 14.02
C ASN A 173 14.72 1.62 13.15
N ASP A 174 14.90 1.22 11.91
CA ASP A 174 15.89 1.81 11.01
C ASP A 174 15.34 3.10 10.39
N LYS A 175 16.05 4.20 10.61
CA LYS A 175 15.70 5.53 10.06
C LYS A 175 15.86 5.61 8.55
N ASP A 176 16.73 4.81 7.96
CA ASP A 176 17.05 4.82 6.53
C ASP A 176 16.06 3.96 5.71
N PHE A 177 15.35 3.04 6.37
CA PHE A 177 14.28 2.25 5.75
C PHE A 177 12.98 3.07 5.73
N ARG A 178 12.70 3.73 4.60
CA ARG A 178 11.59 4.70 4.48
C ARG A 178 10.33 4.13 3.85
N ILE A 179 10.45 3.22 2.88
CA ILE A 179 9.31 2.66 2.15
C ILE A 179 9.30 1.14 2.26
N ALA A 180 8.28 0.58 2.89
CA ALA A 180 8.00 -0.85 2.89
C ALA A 180 6.88 -1.17 1.90
N VAL A 181 7.07 -2.21 1.09
CA VAL A 181 6.05 -2.71 0.16
C VAL A 181 5.62 -4.11 0.58
N THR A 182 4.33 -4.29 0.84
CA THR A 182 3.77 -5.55 1.32
C THR A 182 2.51 -5.94 0.56
N VAL A 183 2.06 -7.17 0.74
CA VAL A 183 0.76 -7.66 0.25
C VAL A 183 -0.25 -7.70 1.40
N THR A 184 0.07 -8.39 2.50
CA THR A 184 -0.83 -8.58 3.65
C THR A 184 -0.11 -8.63 5.01
N LEU A 185 1.21 -8.86 5.03
CA LEU A 185 1.96 -9.21 6.25
C LEU A 185 1.92 -8.18 7.38
N VAL A 186 1.80 -6.90 7.03
CA VAL A 186 1.83 -5.80 8.02
C VAL A 186 0.42 -5.36 8.41
N ALA A 187 -0.61 -6.05 7.90
CA ALA A 187 -2.01 -5.66 8.12
C ALA A 187 -2.55 -6.04 9.51
N THR A 188 -1.91 -6.94 10.25
CA THR A 188 -2.44 -7.42 11.54
C THR A 188 -1.35 -7.48 12.61
N GLY A 189 -1.62 -6.85 13.75
CA GLY A 189 -0.80 -6.98 14.96
C GLY A 189 0.61 -6.40 14.90
N THR A 190 0.90 -5.56 13.90
CA THR A 190 2.21 -4.94 13.73
C THR A 190 2.11 -3.46 14.09
N ASP A 191 2.68 -3.10 15.25
CA ASP A 191 2.80 -1.70 15.65
C ASP A 191 4.09 -1.09 15.06
N VAL A 192 3.94 -0.16 14.13
CA VAL A 192 5.03 0.64 13.55
C VAL A 192 4.79 2.11 13.88
N LYS A 193 5.10 2.51 15.11
CA LYS A 193 4.86 3.88 15.60
C LYS A 193 5.32 5.02 14.67
N PRO A 194 6.49 4.93 13.99
CA PRO A 194 6.90 5.98 13.07
C PRO A 194 6.22 5.94 11.69
N LEU A 195 5.21 5.09 11.47
CA LEU A 195 4.46 5.04 10.21
C LEU A 195 3.63 6.31 10.05
N GLU A 196 3.76 6.98 8.92
CA GLU A 196 3.08 8.25 8.64
C GLU A 196 2.19 8.18 7.40
N VAL A 197 2.50 7.28 6.46
CA VAL A 197 1.75 7.13 5.21
C VAL A 197 1.40 5.66 4.96
N VAL A 198 0.13 5.41 4.68
CA VAL A 198 -0.36 4.12 4.17
C VAL A 198 -0.88 4.35 2.76
N MET A 199 -0.29 3.67 1.78
CA MET A 199 -0.63 3.81 0.37
C MET A 199 -1.23 2.51 -0.16
N PHE A 200 -2.39 2.59 -0.78
CA PHE A 200 -3.06 1.46 -1.41
C PHE A 200 -2.80 1.49 -2.92
N MET A 201 -1.97 0.58 -3.41
CA MET A 201 -1.77 0.32 -4.85
C MET A 201 -2.52 -0.95 -5.29
N ARG A 202 -3.66 -1.19 -4.68
CA ARG A 202 -4.58 -2.28 -4.98
C ARG A 202 -6.00 -1.92 -4.58
N ASP A 203 -6.97 -2.53 -5.21
CA ASP A 203 -8.34 -2.47 -4.73
C ASP A 203 -8.51 -3.23 -3.42
N VAL A 204 -9.24 -2.66 -2.49
CA VAL A 204 -9.63 -3.27 -1.22
C VAL A 204 -11.16 -3.33 -1.17
N GLU A 205 -11.72 -4.52 -1.40
CA GLU A 205 -13.17 -4.74 -1.46
C GLU A 205 -13.81 -4.98 -0.08
N SER A 206 -13.00 -5.46 0.88
CA SER A 206 -13.47 -5.78 2.22
C SER A 206 -13.25 -4.61 3.17
N GLU A 207 -14.32 -4.12 3.79
CA GLU A 207 -14.24 -3.08 4.83
C GLU A 207 -13.38 -3.53 6.02
N SER A 208 -13.50 -4.80 6.41
CA SER A 208 -12.67 -5.39 7.47
C SER A 208 -11.19 -5.36 7.11
N LEU A 209 -10.83 -5.75 5.87
CA LEU A 209 -9.45 -5.70 5.39
C LEU A 209 -8.95 -4.25 5.30
N TYR A 210 -9.76 -3.33 4.80
CA TYR A 210 -9.41 -1.90 4.75
C TYR A 210 -9.12 -1.35 6.16
N THR A 211 -9.99 -1.67 7.12
CA THR A 211 -9.81 -1.24 8.51
C THR A 211 -8.52 -1.81 9.12
N GLN A 212 -8.22 -3.09 8.86
CA GLN A 212 -6.98 -3.73 9.30
C GLN A 212 -5.73 -3.11 8.68
N MET A 213 -5.79 -2.74 7.40
CA MET A 213 -4.67 -2.12 6.69
C MET A 213 -4.42 -0.67 7.12
N LYS A 214 -5.46 0.02 7.57
CA LYS A 214 -5.39 1.42 8.00
C LYS A 214 -4.95 1.57 9.45
N GLY A 215 -5.33 0.66 10.30
CA GLY A 215 -5.17 0.75 11.74
C GLY A 215 -4.21 -0.12 12.38
#